data_7b7f29479cea74565bfb75519a9bd0cb
#
_entry.id   7b7f29479cea74565bfb75519a9bd0cb
#
_cell.length_a   1.000
_cell.length_b   1.000
_cell.length_c   1.000
_cell.angle_alpha   90.00
_cell.angle_beta   90.00
_cell.angle_gamma   90.00
#
_symmetry.space_group_name_H-M   'P 1'
#
loop_
_entity.id
_entity.type
_entity.pdbx_description
1 polymer ?
#
loop_
_entity_poly.entity_id
_entity_poly.type
_entity_poly.pdbx_seq_one_letter_code
_entity_poly.pdbx_strand_id
1 'polypeptide(L)'
;GSRRSAHANAYFTGFGATKRVVFYDTLLQQLTPAEVEAVLAHELGHFKHRHIAQRMAGLFALSLAGFALLGWLSTRGWFYTGLGVVPNLSLDGAAPNDALALLLFLLAVPVFSFFIAPLMAQWSRRHEFQADAYAMAQASGADLASALLKLYEDNASTLTPDPLYVKYYYSHPPATERLARLPSPAHA
;
A
#
# COMPACT_ATOMS: atom_id res chain seq x y z
N GLY A 1 16.20 5.92 -14.98
CA GLY A 1 15.39 4.73 -14.66
C GLY A 1 15.35 3.70 -15.77
N SER A 2 14.95 4.05 -16.97
CA SER A 2 14.72 3.15 -18.13
C SER A 2 15.91 2.28 -18.55
N ARG A 3 17.12 2.70 -18.27
CA ARG A 3 18.34 1.90 -18.54
C ARG A 3 18.55 0.71 -17.56
N ARG A 4 17.79 0.63 -16.47
CA ARG A 4 17.97 -0.39 -15.42
C ARG A 4 16.71 -1.21 -15.13
N SER A 5 15.57 -0.83 -15.63
CA SER A 5 14.29 -1.52 -15.44
C SER A 5 13.43 -1.35 -16.68
N ALA A 6 12.84 -2.43 -17.16
CA ALA A 6 11.86 -2.43 -18.24
C ALA A 6 10.44 -2.09 -17.75
N HIS A 7 10.20 -2.03 -16.45
CA HIS A 7 8.85 -1.80 -15.90
C HIS A 7 8.35 -0.39 -16.24
N ALA A 8 7.15 -0.34 -16.80
CA ALA A 8 6.38 0.88 -16.98
C ALA A 8 5.78 1.31 -15.63
N ASN A 9 6.00 2.57 -15.21
CA ASN A 9 5.49 3.09 -13.96
C ASN A 9 5.30 4.61 -14.01
N ALA A 10 4.40 5.11 -13.15
CA ALA A 10 4.25 6.52 -12.83
C ALA A 10 4.12 6.67 -11.31
N TYR A 11 4.57 7.78 -10.76
CA TYR A 11 4.43 8.05 -9.32
C TYR A 11 4.47 9.54 -8.99
N PHE A 12 3.86 9.88 -7.86
CA PHE A 12 3.97 11.22 -7.28
C PHE A 12 5.22 11.38 -6.43
N THR A 13 5.83 12.55 -6.51
CA THR A 13 6.93 12.95 -5.64
C THR A 13 6.78 14.42 -5.23
N GLY A 14 7.46 14.81 -4.14
CA GLY A 14 7.48 16.17 -3.63
C GLY A 14 6.53 16.41 -2.45
N PHE A 15 6.79 17.48 -1.73
CA PHE A 15 6.02 17.94 -0.57
C PHE A 15 5.42 19.32 -0.80
N GLY A 16 4.29 19.61 -0.16
CA GLY A 16 3.67 20.93 -0.19
C GLY A 16 3.29 21.40 -1.60
N ALA A 17 3.79 22.56 -2.02
CA ALA A 17 3.53 23.16 -3.32
C ALA A 17 4.38 22.60 -4.48
N THR A 18 5.44 21.81 -4.17
CA THR A 18 6.39 21.29 -5.16
C THR A 18 6.10 19.86 -5.59
N LYS A 19 4.81 19.52 -5.75
CA LYS A 19 4.41 18.18 -6.18
C LYS A 19 4.64 17.98 -7.67
N ARG A 20 5.15 16.79 -8.04
CA ARG A 20 5.43 16.39 -9.42
C ARG A 20 4.92 14.98 -9.65
N VAL A 21 4.37 14.75 -10.84
CA VAL A 21 4.16 13.40 -11.36
C VAL A 21 5.37 13.04 -12.20
N VAL A 22 5.95 11.90 -11.95
CA VAL A 22 7.08 11.36 -12.71
C VAL A 22 6.59 10.16 -13.50
N PHE A 23 6.66 10.24 -14.82
CA PHE A 23 6.42 9.14 -15.72
C PHE A 23 7.75 8.53 -16.13
N TYR A 24 7.81 7.21 -16.20
CA TYR A 24 8.96 6.53 -16.77
C TYR A 24 8.92 6.62 -18.30
N ASP A 25 10.09 6.73 -18.93
CA ASP A 25 10.21 6.78 -20.39
C ASP A 25 9.58 5.54 -21.04
N THR A 26 9.71 4.38 -20.40
CA THR A 26 9.11 3.11 -20.83
C THR A 26 7.59 3.19 -20.90
N LEU A 27 6.94 3.83 -19.92
CA LEU A 27 5.50 4.04 -19.90
C LEU A 27 5.06 4.97 -21.06
N LEU A 28 5.78 6.08 -21.26
CA LEU A 28 5.46 7.04 -22.31
C LEU A 28 5.66 6.48 -23.74
N GLN A 29 6.48 5.44 -23.90
CA GLN A 29 6.68 4.76 -25.19
C GLN A 29 5.57 3.76 -25.50
N GLN A 30 4.89 3.24 -24.51
CA GLN A 30 3.85 2.21 -24.64
C GLN A 30 2.43 2.79 -24.73
N LEU A 31 2.21 3.92 -24.10
CA LEU A 31 0.89 4.53 -23.99
C LEU A 31 0.69 5.65 -25.02
N THR A 32 -0.53 5.73 -25.54
CA THR A 32 -0.97 6.89 -26.34
C THR A 32 -1.12 8.12 -25.45
N PRO A 33 -1.14 9.33 -26.00
CA PRO A 33 -1.38 10.55 -25.22
C PRO A 33 -2.69 10.52 -24.38
N ALA A 34 -3.77 9.94 -24.93
CA ALA A 34 -5.04 9.80 -24.23
C ALA A 34 -4.95 8.81 -23.03
N GLU A 35 -4.23 7.71 -23.21
CA GLU A 35 -3.95 6.76 -22.14
C GLU A 35 -3.07 7.37 -21.04
N VAL A 36 -2.07 8.17 -21.41
CA VAL A 36 -1.23 8.93 -20.46
C VAL A 36 -2.08 9.93 -19.67
N GLU A 37 -3.01 10.63 -20.33
CA GLU A 37 -3.96 11.53 -19.67
C GLU A 37 -4.84 10.79 -18.67
N ALA A 38 -5.36 9.63 -19.02
CA ALA A 38 -6.18 8.80 -18.14
C ALA A 38 -5.38 8.29 -16.91
N VAL A 39 -4.14 7.86 -17.11
CA VAL A 39 -3.24 7.48 -16.01
C VAL A 39 -2.92 8.69 -15.13
N LEU A 40 -2.66 9.85 -15.72
CA LEU A 40 -2.44 11.09 -14.97
C LEU A 40 -3.68 11.46 -14.13
N ALA A 41 -4.89 11.33 -14.70
CA ALA A 41 -6.13 11.57 -13.97
C ALA A 41 -6.30 10.61 -12.79
N HIS A 42 -5.93 9.32 -12.95
CA HIS A 42 -5.93 8.35 -11.85
C HIS A 42 -4.97 8.79 -10.73
N GLU A 43 -3.75 9.16 -11.06
CA GLU A 43 -2.77 9.67 -10.10
C GLU A 43 -3.26 10.94 -9.39
N LEU A 44 -3.88 11.85 -10.13
CA LEU A 44 -4.51 13.05 -9.54
C LEU A 44 -5.67 12.69 -8.61
N GLY A 45 -6.37 11.58 -8.85
CA GLY A 45 -7.38 11.02 -7.95
C GLY A 45 -6.80 10.68 -6.58
N HIS A 46 -5.66 10.00 -6.54
CA HIS A 46 -4.96 9.74 -5.27
C HIS A 46 -4.62 11.03 -4.53
N PHE A 47 -4.20 12.04 -5.26
CA PHE A 47 -3.90 13.35 -4.69
C PHE A 47 -5.14 14.08 -4.19
N LYS A 48 -6.20 14.15 -4.99
CA LYS A 48 -7.47 14.81 -4.65
C LYS A 48 -8.08 14.24 -3.38
N HIS A 49 -8.08 12.92 -3.24
CA HIS A 49 -8.61 12.21 -2.08
C HIS A 49 -7.62 12.16 -0.91
N ARG A 50 -6.41 12.73 -1.03
CA ARG A 50 -5.38 12.75 0.01
C ARG A 50 -4.98 11.36 0.52
N HIS A 51 -4.94 10.36 -0.35
CA HIS A 51 -4.67 8.96 0.03
C HIS A 51 -3.33 8.80 0.75
N ILE A 52 -2.29 9.53 0.34
CA ILE A 52 -0.99 9.51 1.02
C ILE A 52 -1.14 10.01 2.47
N ALA A 53 -1.85 11.13 2.68
CA ALA A 53 -2.06 11.67 4.02
C ALA A 53 -2.87 10.71 4.91
N GLN A 54 -3.90 10.07 4.36
CA GLN A 54 -4.69 9.05 5.08
C GLN A 54 -3.83 7.85 5.46
N ARG A 55 -3.01 7.34 4.54
CA ARG A 55 -2.08 6.21 4.80
C ARG A 55 -1.06 6.58 5.87
N MET A 56 -0.48 7.77 5.78
CA MET A 56 0.47 8.28 6.80
C MET A 56 -0.20 8.41 8.17
N ALA A 57 -1.38 9.02 8.25
CA ALA A 57 -2.12 9.13 9.50
C ALA A 57 -2.45 7.76 10.11
N GLY A 58 -2.89 6.80 9.28
CA GLY A 58 -3.14 5.43 9.72
C GLY A 58 -1.87 4.73 10.23
N LEU A 59 -0.74 4.90 9.54
CA LEU A 59 0.54 4.35 9.98
C LEU A 59 0.99 4.95 11.31
N PHE A 60 0.89 6.27 11.47
CA PHE A 60 1.22 6.94 12.74
C PHE A 60 0.31 6.48 13.87
N ALA A 61 -1.01 6.36 13.63
CA ALA A 61 -1.94 5.87 14.64
C ALA A 61 -1.63 4.42 15.04
N LEU A 62 -1.32 3.55 14.08
CA LEU A 62 -0.93 2.17 14.34
C LEU A 62 0.40 2.09 15.11
N SER A 63 1.39 2.91 14.74
CA SER A 63 2.68 2.99 15.45
C SER A 63 2.48 3.49 16.89
N LEU A 64 1.67 4.52 17.09
CA LEU A 64 1.36 5.03 18.43
C LEU A 64 0.67 3.96 19.29
N ALA A 65 -0.30 3.25 18.72
CA ALA A 65 -0.97 2.14 19.40
C ALA A 65 0.02 1.00 19.73
N GLY A 66 0.93 0.69 18.81
CA GLY A 66 2.00 -0.30 19.01
C GLY A 66 2.94 0.08 20.14
N PHE A 67 3.40 1.33 20.19
CA PHE A 67 4.25 1.81 21.29
C PHE A 67 3.52 1.87 22.62
N ALA A 68 2.24 2.27 22.63
CA ALA A 68 1.42 2.24 23.84
C ALA A 68 1.24 0.80 24.36
N LEU A 69 1.00 -0.15 23.45
CA LEU A 69 0.92 -1.57 23.77
C LEU A 69 2.26 -2.09 24.31
N LEU A 70 3.37 -1.76 23.66
CA LEU A 70 4.71 -2.13 24.15
C LEU A 70 4.97 -1.59 25.56
N GLY A 71 4.68 -0.31 25.81
CA GLY A 71 4.83 0.29 27.14
C GLY A 71 3.96 -0.39 28.20
N TRP A 72 2.73 -0.80 27.83
CA TRP A 72 1.88 -1.56 28.74
C TRP A 72 2.41 -2.99 28.97
N LEU A 73 2.84 -3.69 27.91
CA LEU A 73 3.39 -5.05 28.00
C LEU A 73 4.69 -5.11 28.79
N SER A 74 5.56 -4.10 28.64
CA SER A 74 6.87 -4.05 29.33
C SER A 74 6.76 -4.12 30.85
N THR A 75 5.60 -3.72 31.41
CA THR A 75 5.30 -3.78 32.84
C THR A 75 4.64 -5.09 33.28
N ARG A 76 4.40 -6.05 32.37
CA ARG A 76 3.65 -7.28 32.63
C ARG A 76 4.55 -8.50 32.69
N GLY A 77 4.69 -9.10 33.86
CA GLY A 77 5.52 -10.32 34.03
C GLY A 77 5.11 -11.46 33.11
N TRP A 78 3.80 -11.68 32.92
CA TRP A 78 3.26 -12.73 32.03
C TRP A 78 3.68 -12.55 30.57
N PHE A 79 3.95 -11.33 30.11
CA PHE A 79 4.43 -11.08 28.75
C PHE A 79 5.79 -11.76 28.52
N TYR A 80 6.68 -11.66 29.47
CA TYR A 80 8.00 -12.29 29.40
C TYR A 80 7.93 -13.80 29.58
N THR A 81 7.26 -14.25 30.65
CA THR A 81 7.18 -15.68 30.96
C THR A 81 6.36 -16.46 29.91
N GLY A 82 5.34 -15.86 29.33
CA GLY A 82 4.57 -16.43 28.22
C GLY A 82 5.38 -16.61 26.95
N LEU A 83 6.44 -15.82 26.77
CA LEU A 83 7.41 -15.95 25.68
C LEU A 83 8.66 -16.76 26.07
N GLY A 84 8.64 -17.44 27.22
CA GLY A 84 9.71 -18.32 27.68
C GLY A 84 10.92 -17.61 28.28
N VAL A 85 10.78 -16.34 28.67
CA VAL A 85 11.87 -15.53 29.19
C VAL A 85 11.56 -15.09 30.63
N VAL A 86 12.55 -15.16 31.50
CA VAL A 86 12.42 -14.64 32.87
C VAL A 86 12.81 -13.17 32.88
N PRO A 87 11.90 -12.24 33.26
CA PRO A 87 12.24 -10.84 33.36
C PRO A 87 13.21 -10.59 34.52
N ASN A 88 14.01 -9.55 34.42
CA ASN A 88 14.83 -9.11 35.53
C ASN A 88 13.93 -8.51 36.63
N LEU A 89 13.87 -9.17 37.77
CA LEU A 89 13.04 -8.79 38.91
C LEU A 89 13.87 -8.05 39.99
N SER A 90 15.02 -7.47 39.63
CA SER A 90 15.81 -6.73 40.64
C SER A 90 14.96 -5.62 41.24
N LEU A 91 14.80 -5.69 42.55
CA LEU A 91 13.96 -4.79 43.37
C LEU A 91 14.44 -3.33 43.32
N ASP A 92 15.64 -3.11 42.85
CA ASP A 92 16.28 -1.79 42.88
C ASP A 92 15.97 -0.93 41.66
N GLY A 93 15.14 -1.43 40.73
CA GLY A 93 14.75 -0.67 39.49
C GLY A 93 15.93 -0.33 38.58
N ALA A 94 17.13 -0.84 38.87
CA ALA A 94 18.40 -0.44 38.25
C ALA A 94 18.65 -1.02 36.85
N ALA A 95 17.86 -2.00 36.43
CA ALA A 95 17.99 -2.58 35.10
C ALA A 95 16.57 -2.78 34.50
N PRO A 96 16.03 -1.78 33.78
CA PRO A 96 14.75 -1.92 33.11
C PRO A 96 14.81 -3.04 32.07
N ASN A 97 13.72 -3.79 31.96
CA ASN A 97 13.57 -4.83 30.91
C ASN A 97 13.23 -4.24 29.53
N ASP A 98 13.42 -2.94 29.29
CA ASP A 98 12.95 -2.24 28.12
C ASP A 98 13.53 -2.78 26.82
N ALA A 99 14.84 -3.04 26.80
CA ALA A 99 15.49 -3.64 25.63
C ALA A 99 14.97 -5.05 25.33
N LEU A 100 14.76 -5.85 26.42
CA LEU A 100 14.20 -7.19 26.29
C LEU A 100 12.74 -7.14 25.85
N ALA A 101 11.93 -6.23 26.43
CA ALA A 101 10.56 -6.00 26.01
C ALA A 101 10.45 -5.62 24.53
N LEU A 102 11.28 -4.70 24.09
CA LEU A 102 11.35 -4.30 22.66
C LEU A 102 11.71 -5.47 21.76
N LEU A 103 12.74 -6.26 22.12
CA LEU A 103 13.15 -7.42 21.34
C LEU A 103 12.01 -8.44 21.22
N LEU A 104 11.40 -8.81 22.34
CA LEU A 104 10.30 -9.78 22.38
C LEU A 104 9.07 -9.26 21.61
N PHE A 105 8.77 -7.99 21.73
CA PHE A 105 7.70 -7.35 20.97
C PHE A 105 7.94 -7.41 19.47
N LEU A 106 9.14 -7.07 19.01
CA LEU A 106 9.52 -7.14 17.59
C LEU A 106 9.46 -8.56 17.03
N LEU A 107 9.77 -9.58 17.85
CA LEU A 107 9.64 -10.98 17.45
C LEU A 107 8.17 -11.45 17.41
N ALA A 108 7.31 -10.92 18.28
CA ALA A 108 5.90 -11.29 18.35
C ALA A 108 5.03 -10.54 17.32
N VAL A 109 5.31 -9.28 17.01
CA VAL A 109 4.53 -8.42 16.11
C VAL A 109 4.24 -9.07 14.75
N PRO A 110 5.17 -9.75 14.06
CA PRO A 110 4.89 -10.37 12.76
C PRO A 110 3.73 -11.36 12.80
N VAL A 111 3.56 -12.10 13.89
CA VAL A 111 2.44 -13.05 14.05
C VAL A 111 1.09 -12.33 14.07
N PHE A 112 1.02 -11.19 14.76
CA PHE A 112 -0.21 -10.40 14.85
C PHE A 112 -0.45 -9.52 13.63
N SER A 113 0.61 -9.08 12.95
CA SER A 113 0.50 -8.31 11.70
C SER A 113 -0.20 -9.10 10.60
N PHE A 114 -0.12 -10.44 10.64
CA PHE A 114 -0.89 -11.32 9.76
C PHE A 114 -2.40 -11.00 9.77
N PHE A 115 -2.99 -10.68 10.92
CA PHE A 115 -4.41 -10.35 11.03
C PHE A 115 -4.73 -8.91 10.61
N ILE A 116 -3.74 -8.01 10.67
CA ILE A 116 -3.91 -6.60 10.30
C ILE A 116 -3.70 -6.40 8.79
N ALA A 117 -2.83 -7.19 8.18
CA ALA A 117 -2.46 -7.06 6.77
C ALA A 117 -3.66 -7.03 5.81
N PRO A 118 -4.68 -7.92 5.91
CA PRO A 118 -5.82 -7.89 5.01
C PRO A 118 -6.69 -6.63 5.18
N LEU A 119 -6.77 -6.04 6.38
CA LEU A 119 -7.49 -4.79 6.61
C LEU A 119 -6.80 -3.64 5.88
N MET A 120 -5.48 -3.57 5.98
CA MET A 120 -4.68 -2.56 5.28
C MET A 120 -4.73 -2.76 3.75
N ALA A 121 -4.71 -4.00 3.28
CA ALA A 121 -4.87 -4.33 1.87
C ALA A 121 -6.23 -3.88 1.33
N GLN A 122 -7.33 -4.16 2.04
CA GLN A 122 -8.67 -3.72 1.65
C GLN A 122 -8.79 -2.18 1.65
N TRP A 123 -8.18 -1.52 2.63
CA TRP A 123 -8.16 -0.06 2.67
C TRP A 123 -7.41 0.53 1.46
N SER A 124 -6.24 -0.03 1.13
CA SER A 124 -5.47 0.35 -0.06
C SER A 124 -6.29 0.17 -1.35
N ARG A 125 -6.96 -0.98 -1.52
CA ARG A 125 -7.80 -1.26 -2.69
C ARG A 125 -8.97 -0.29 -2.85
N ARG A 126 -9.57 0.18 -1.75
CA ARG A 126 -10.60 1.24 -1.80
C ARG A 126 -10.05 2.53 -2.39
N HIS A 127 -8.81 2.89 -2.07
CA HIS A 127 -8.15 4.06 -2.63
C HIS A 127 -7.95 3.93 -4.14
N GLU A 128 -7.59 2.74 -4.63
CA GLU A 128 -7.47 2.48 -6.08
C GLU A 128 -8.81 2.71 -6.79
N PHE A 129 -9.90 2.15 -6.27
CA PHE A 129 -11.22 2.35 -6.88
C PHE A 129 -11.71 3.81 -6.81
N GLN A 130 -11.34 4.56 -5.78
CA GLN A 130 -11.64 5.99 -5.71
C GLN A 130 -10.84 6.78 -6.75
N ALA A 131 -9.58 6.42 -6.98
CA ALA A 131 -8.75 7.02 -8.00
C ALA A 131 -9.25 6.68 -9.41
N ASP A 132 -9.68 5.43 -9.66
CA ASP A 132 -10.31 5.03 -10.92
C ASP A 132 -11.61 5.81 -11.19
N ALA A 133 -12.47 5.94 -10.18
CA ALA A 133 -13.70 6.72 -10.30
C ALA A 133 -13.43 8.20 -10.60
N TYR A 134 -12.40 8.77 -9.99
CA TYR A 134 -11.98 10.14 -10.29
C TYR A 134 -11.45 10.25 -11.73
N ALA A 135 -10.63 9.29 -12.17
CA ALA A 135 -10.11 9.27 -13.53
C ALA A 135 -11.24 9.20 -14.58
N MET A 136 -12.25 8.35 -14.37
CA MET A 136 -13.43 8.27 -15.24
C MET A 136 -14.24 9.56 -15.30
N ALA A 137 -14.19 10.38 -14.25
CA ALA A 137 -14.89 11.66 -14.21
C ALA A 137 -14.11 12.81 -14.88
N GLN A 138 -12.79 12.66 -15.06
CA GLN A 138 -11.90 13.70 -15.60
C GLN A 138 -11.36 13.36 -16.98
N ALA A 139 -11.28 12.09 -17.34
CA ALA A 139 -10.72 11.59 -18.58
C ALA A 139 -11.53 10.39 -19.10
N SER A 140 -11.08 9.78 -20.20
CA SER A 140 -11.74 8.60 -20.77
C SER A 140 -11.51 7.34 -19.93
N GLY A 141 -12.56 6.74 -19.41
CA GLY A 141 -12.49 5.45 -18.72
C GLY A 141 -12.06 4.29 -19.64
N ALA A 142 -12.36 4.37 -20.93
CA ALA A 142 -11.94 3.39 -21.92
C ALA A 142 -10.41 3.45 -22.15
N ASP A 143 -9.82 4.66 -22.18
CA ASP A 143 -8.38 4.84 -22.30
C ASP A 143 -7.66 4.40 -21.02
N LEU A 144 -8.26 4.62 -19.84
CA LEU A 144 -7.75 4.06 -18.59
C LEU A 144 -7.74 2.52 -18.62
N ALA A 145 -8.81 1.90 -19.12
CA ALA A 145 -8.89 0.44 -19.25
C ALA A 145 -7.82 -0.10 -20.22
N SER A 146 -7.62 0.58 -21.35
CA SER A 146 -6.58 0.24 -22.33
C SER A 146 -5.18 0.38 -21.73
N ALA A 147 -4.90 1.49 -21.06
CA ALA A 147 -3.63 1.71 -20.37
C ALA A 147 -3.35 0.63 -19.32
N LEU A 148 -4.33 0.27 -18.52
CA LEU A 148 -4.20 -0.79 -17.51
C LEU A 148 -3.87 -2.14 -18.15
N LEU A 149 -4.53 -2.52 -19.24
CA LEU A 149 -4.23 -3.78 -19.95
C LEU A 149 -2.76 -3.82 -20.39
N LYS A 150 -2.28 -2.77 -21.05
CA LYS A 150 -0.88 -2.68 -21.49
C LYS A 150 0.10 -2.79 -20.32
N LEU A 151 -0.17 -2.10 -19.20
CA LEU A 151 0.66 -2.16 -18.01
C LEU A 151 0.68 -3.55 -17.35
N TYR A 152 -0.44 -4.28 -17.38
CA TYR A 152 -0.51 -5.63 -16.85
C TYR A 152 0.21 -6.64 -17.73
N GLU A 153 0.12 -6.49 -19.06
CA GLU A 153 0.86 -7.31 -20.03
C GLU A 153 2.38 -7.13 -19.86
N ASP A 154 2.83 -5.88 -19.77
CA ASP A 154 4.25 -5.56 -19.61
C ASP A 154 4.85 -6.09 -18.31
N ASN A 155 4.09 -6.03 -17.22
CA ASN A 155 4.53 -6.49 -15.91
C ASN A 155 4.32 -8.00 -15.69
N ALA A 156 3.91 -8.75 -16.71
CA ALA A 156 3.62 -10.19 -16.65
C ALA A 156 2.76 -10.59 -15.42
N SER A 157 1.82 -9.73 -15.06
CA SER A 157 0.97 -9.91 -13.88
C SER A 157 -0.08 -10.99 -14.12
N THR A 158 -0.30 -11.85 -13.12
CA THR A 158 -1.34 -12.88 -13.20
C THR A 158 -2.72 -12.24 -13.29
N LEU A 159 -3.46 -12.52 -14.37
CA LEU A 159 -4.80 -11.97 -14.60
C LEU A 159 -5.87 -12.60 -13.69
N THR A 160 -5.69 -13.86 -13.31
CA THR A 160 -6.64 -14.65 -12.53
C THR A 160 -6.01 -15.23 -11.26
N PRO A 161 -5.57 -14.37 -10.31
CA PRO A 161 -5.05 -14.87 -9.04
C PRO A 161 -6.18 -15.46 -8.16
N ASP A 162 -5.83 -16.32 -7.21
CA ASP A 162 -6.77 -16.86 -6.25
C ASP A 162 -7.49 -15.74 -5.47
N PRO A 163 -8.84 -15.77 -5.38
CA PRO A 163 -9.61 -14.68 -4.76
C PRO A 163 -9.33 -14.49 -3.26
N LEU A 164 -9.02 -15.57 -2.52
CA LEU A 164 -8.69 -15.47 -1.09
C LEU A 164 -7.30 -14.88 -0.91
N TYR A 165 -6.35 -15.31 -1.73
CA TYR A 165 -5.01 -14.75 -1.74
C TYR A 165 -5.02 -13.25 -2.05
N VAL A 166 -5.80 -12.83 -3.04
CA VAL A 166 -6.02 -11.41 -3.38
C VAL A 166 -6.58 -10.63 -2.20
N LYS A 167 -7.64 -11.14 -1.56
CA LYS A 167 -8.26 -10.47 -0.41
C LYS A 167 -7.27 -10.25 0.72
N TYR A 168 -6.34 -11.16 0.89
CA TYR A 168 -5.40 -11.17 2.00
C TYR A 168 -4.17 -10.32 1.73
N TYR A 169 -3.55 -10.50 0.56
CA TYR A 169 -2.21 -9.99 0.30
C TYR A 169 -2.13 -8.81 -0.68
N TYR A 170 -3.12 -8.64 -1.58
CA TYR A 170 -3.01 -7.62 -2.62
C TYR A 170 -3.44 -6.25 -2.12
N SER A 171 -2.50 -5.31 -2.09
CA SER A 171 -2.75 -3.90 -1.82
C SER A 171 -3.39 -3.16 -3.01
N HIS A 172 -3.28 -3.72 -4.22
CA HIS A 172 -3.93 -3.25 -5.43
C HIS A 172 -4.96 -4.27 -5.91
N PRO A 173 -6.12 -3.85 -6.43
CA PRO A 173 -7.08 -4.78 -7.01
C PRO A 173 -6.47 -5.45 -8.25
N PRO A 174 -6.80 -6.74 -8.52
CA PRO A 174 -6.44 -7.39 -9.77
C PRO A 174 -6.97 -6.62 -10.99
N ALA A 175 -6.31 -6.80 -12.14
CA ALA A 175 -6.75 -6.22 -13.41
C ALA A 175 -8.23 -6.50 -13.68
N THR A 176 -8.65 -7.75 -13.51
CA THR A 176 -10.03 -8.18 -13.75
C THR A 176 -11.06 -7.43 -12.91
N GLU A 177 -10.76 -7.13 -11.64
CA GLU A 177 -11.68 -6.37 -10.78
C GLU A 177 -11.75 -4.88 -11.17
N ARG A 178 -10.63 -4.29 -11.60
CA ARG A 178 -10.61 -2.89 -12.06
C ARG A 178 -11.31 -2.76 -13.40
N LEU A 179 -10.95 -3.61 -14.37
CA LEU A 179 -11.54 -3.60 -15.71
C LEU A 179 -13.05 -3.85 -15.70
N ALA A 180 -13.55 -4.71 -14.80
CA ALA A 180 -14.99 -4.93 -14.65
C ALA A 180 -15.79 -3.68 -14.23
N ARG A 181 -15.12 -2.65 -13.70
CA ARG A 181 -15.73 -1.38 -13.27
C ARG A 181 -15.50 -0.22 -14.26
N LEU A 182 -14.64 -0.43 -15.24
CA LEU A 182 -14.33 0.53 -16.27
C LEU A 182 -15.15 0.24 -17.54
N PRO A 183 -15.43 1.24 -18.38
CA PRO A 183 -15.96 1.00 -19.72
C PRO A 183 -15.02 0.08 -20.52
N SER A 184 -15.59 -0.67 -21.46
CA SER A 184 -14.76 -1.49 -22.36
C SER A 184 -13.69 -0.62 -23.03
N PRO A 185 -12.46 -1.14 -23.22
CA PRO A 185 -11.41 -0.42 -23.93
C PRO A 185 -11.92 0.05 -25.30
N ALA A 186 -11.53 1.26 -25.68
CA ALA A 186 -11.78 1.70 -27.04
C ALA A 186 -11.06 0.72 -27.98
N HIS A 187 -11.78 0.12 -28.91
CA HIS A 187 -11.17 -0.75 -29.91
C HIS A 187 -10.17 0.07 -30.71
N ALA A 188 -8.91 -0.31 -30.64
CA ALA A 188 -7.86 0.24 -31.47
C ALA A 188 -8.01 -0.26 -32.90
#